data_0536f66b7ba8138d15d81fd494621251
#
_entry.id   0536f66b7ba8138d15d81fd494621251
#
_cell.length_a   1.000
_cell.length_b   1.000
_cell.length_c   1.000
_cell.angle_alpha   90.00
_cell.angle_beta   90.00
_cell.angle_gamma   90.00
#
_symmetry.space_group_name_H-M   'P 1'
#
loop_
_entity.id
_entity.type
_entity.pdbx_description
1 polymer ?
#
loop_
_entity_poly.entity_id
_entity_poly.type
_entity_poly.pdbx_seq_one_letter_code
_entity_poly.pdbx_strand_id
1 'polypeptide(L)' 'MNSLYIDRKNLSLQHQKDALLVFDGEHRCATIPLRLLERIIIASQVQISANTLGKLGSMGIGVMVLCGYQ' A
#
# COMPACT_ATOMS: atom_id res chain seq x y z
N MET A 1 7.47 -15.36 2.27
CA MET A 1 6.27 -14.62 1.86
C MET A 1 6.38 -13.18 2.32
N ASN A 2 6.22 -12.25 1.41
CA ASN A 2 6.45 -10.84 1.72
C ASN A 2 5.13 -10.09 1.77
N SER A 3 4.68 -9.80 2.97
CA SER A 3 3.46 -9.06 3.21
C SER A 3 3.78 -7.72 3.85
N LEU A 4 3.11 -6.68 3.38
CA LEU A 4 3.22 -5.37 4.00
C LEU A 4 1.99 -5.14 4.84
N TYR A 5 2.19 -4.92 6.12
CA TYR A 5 1.09 -4.71 7.05
C TYR A 5 1.08 -3.26 7.47
N ILE A 6 -0.03 -2.59 7.26
CA ILE A 6 -0.15 -1.16 7.53
C ILE A 6 -1.22 -0.95 8.60
N ASP A 7 -0.80 -0.50 9.77
CA ASP A 7 -1.72 -0.23 10.87
C ASP A 7 -1.63 1.19 11.40
N ARG A 8 -0.97 2.10 10.69
CA ARG A 8 -0.94 3.52 11.05
C ARG A 8 -1.96 4.29 10.24
N LYS A 9 -2.62 5.24 10.89
CA LYS A 9 -3.61 6.08 10.24
C LYS A 9 -2.95 7.14 9.38
N ASN A 10 -3.70 7.62 8.40
CA ASN A 10 -3.38 8.81 7.62
C ASN A 10 -2.15 8.65 6.73
N LEU A 11 -1.81 7.43 6.41
CA LEU A 11 -0.78 7.18 5.43
C LEU A 11 -1.38 7.23 4.04
N SER A 12 -0.55 7.56 3.06
CA SER A 12 -0.92 7.52 1.65
C SER A 12 -0.02 6.54 0.93
N LEU A 13 -0.62 5.74 0.08
CA LEU A 13 0.11 4.77 -0.73
C LEU A 13 0.09 5.23 -2.17
N GLN A 14 1.26 5.35 -2.75
CA GLN A 14 1.43 5.72 -4.14
C GLN A 14 2.40 4.76 -4.78
N HIS A 15 2.50 4.81 -6.10
CA HIS A 15 3.50 4.00 -6.78
C HIS A 15 4.23 4.88 -7.78
N GLN A 16 5.50 4.56 -7.99
CA GLN A 16 6.31 5.21 -8.99
C GLN A 16 7.12 4.11 -9.66
N LYS A 17 6.87 3.89 -10.95
CA LYS A 17 7.48 2.77 -11.66
C LYS A 17 7.15 1.48 -10.92
N ASP A 18 8.16 0.77 -10.46
CA ASP A 18 7.95 -0.52 -9.82
C ASP A 18 8.18 -0.47 -8.32
N ALA A 19 7.91 0.68 -7.71
CA ALA A 19 8.09 0.85 -6.28
C ALA A 19 6.81 1.38 -5.66
N LEU A 20 6.49 0.89 -4.48
CA LEU A 20 5.41 1.41 -3.67
C LEU A 20 5.99 2.45 -2.73
N LEU A 21 5.37 3.62 -2.71
CA LEU A 21 5.79 4.72 -1.86
C LEU A 21 4.77 4.92 -0.76
N VAL A 22 5.24 4.98 0.46
CA VAL A 22 4.38 5.20 1.62
C VAL A 22 4.69 6.58 2.17
N PHE A 23 3.66 7.43 2.26
CA PHE A 23 3.80 8.80 2.72
C PHE A 23 3.00 9.04 3.98
N ASP A 24 3.57 9.85 4.86
CA ASP A 24 2.86 10.42 5.99
C ASP A 24 2.82 11.93 5.75
N GLY A 25 1.68 12.40 5.21
CA GLY A 25 1.63 13.77 4.72
C GLY A 25 2.54 13.90 3.51
N GLU A 26 3.50 14.80 3.61
CA GLU A 26 4.47 14.98 2.52
C GLU A 26 5.77 14.24 2.78
N HIS A 27 5.85 13.55 3.91
CA HIS A 27 7.06 12.87 4.30
C HIS A 27 7.03 11.42 3.79
N ARG A 28 8.04 11.03 3.04
CA ARG A 28 8.13 9.66 2.55
C ARG A 28 8.67 8.78 3.66
N CYS A 29 7.84 7.85 4.11
CA CYS A 29 8.22 6.94 5.20
C CYS A 29 8.94 5.71 4.67
N ALA A 30 8.59 5.24 3.48
CA ALA A 30 9.13 3.98 2.99
C ALA A 30 9.02 3.90 1.48
N THR A 31 9.93 3.16 0.89
CA THR A 31 9.90 2.81 -0.53
C THR A 31 10.13 1.32 -0.63
N ILE A 32 9.20 0.61 -1.23
CA ILE A 32 9.24 -0.85 -1.26
C ILE A 32 9.13 -1.31 -2.69
N PRO A 33 10.11 -2.08 -3.19
CA PRO A 33 10.00 -2.63 -4.55
C PRO A 33 8.80 -3.53 -4.66
N LEU A 34 7.96 -3.27 -5.66
CA LEU A 34 6.72 -4.03 -5.82
C LEU A 34 6.98 -5.50 -6.09
N ARG A 35 8.07 -5.82 -6.77
CA ARG A 35 8.35 -7.21 -7.09
C ARG A 35 8.62 -8.05 -5.85
N LEU A 36 8.89 -7.42 -4.72
CA LEU A 36 9.13 -8.13 -3.47
C LEU A 36 7.85 -8.36 -2.67
N LEU A 37 6.73 -7.77 -3.10
CA LEU A 37 5.49 -7.86 -2.36
C LEU A 37 4.59 -8.93 -2.93
N GLU A 38 3.95 -9.68 -2.07
CA GLU A 38 2.90 -10.62 -2.45
C GLU A 38 1.54 -10.11 -2.06
N ARG A 39 1.46 -9.34 -0.97
CA ARG A 39 0.19 -8.79 -0.54
C ARG A 39 0.42 -7.58 0.35
N ILE A 40 -0.62 -6.77 0.43
CA ILE A 40 -0.64 -5.62 1.31
C ILE A 40 -1.87 -5.78 2.19
N ILE A 41 -1.67 -5.68 3.50
CA ILE A 41 -2.77 -5.79 4.45
C ILE A 41 -2.95 -4.43 5.09
N ILE A 42 -4.11 -3.83 4.88
CA ILE A 42 -4.42 -2.49 5.37
C ILE A 42 -5.32 -2.63 6.58
N ALA A 43 -4.80 -2.33 7.75
CA ALA A 43 -5.52 -2.47 8.99
C ALA A 43 -5.84 -1.13 9.62
N SER A 44 -5.78 -0.05 8.86
CA SER A 44 -6.10 1.27 9.36
C SER A 44 -6.55 2.13 8.20
N GLN A 45 -6.85 3.40 8.46
CA GLN A 45 -7.34 4.30 7.44
C GLN A 45 -6.19 4.89 6.66
N VAL A 46 -6.07 4.51 5.41
CA VAL A 46 -5.04 5.01 4.51
C VAL A 46 -5.69 5.41 3.21
N GLN A 47 -4.98 6.21 2.44
CA GLN A 47 -5.43 6.63 1.12
C GLN A 47 -4.63 5.90 0.06
N ILE A 48 -5.32 5.43 -0.95
CA ILE A 48 -4.68 4.77 -2.07
C ILE A 48 -5.49 5.09 -3.32
N SER A 49 -4.82 5.47 -4.39
CA SER A 49 -5.50 5.83 -5.61
C SER A 49 -5.88 4.59 -6.40
N ALA A 50 -6.88 4.77 -7.28
CA ALA A 50 -7.28 3.68 -8.17
C ALA A 50 -6.13 3.27 -9.07
N ASN A 51 -5.30 4.23 -9.50
CA ASN A 51 -4.14 3.90 -10.33
C ASN A 51 -3.17 2.99 -9.60
N THR A 52 -2.94 3.26 -8.33
CA THR A 52 -2.05 2.41 -7.55
C THR A 52 -2.65 1.03 -7.37
N LEU A 53 -3.94 0.96 -7.08
CA LEU A 53 -4.61 -0.34 -6.97
C LEU A 53 -4.51 -1.12 -8.27
N GLY A 54 -4.68 -0.43 -9.41
CA GLY A 54 -4.56 -1.09 -10.71
C GLY A 54 -3.17 -1.63 -10.94
N LYS A 55 -2.15 -0.88 -10.56
CA LYS A 55 -0.77 -1.34 -10.70
C LYS A 55 -0.53 -2.57 -9.85
N LEU A 56 -1.01 -2.55 -8.61
CA LEU A 56 -0.85 -3.71 -7.72
C LEU A 56 -1.55 -4.93 -8.31
N GLY A 57 -2.76 -4.74 -8.81
CA GLY A 57 -3.50 -5.83 -9.42
C GLY A 57 -2.81 -6.40 -10.63
N SER A 58 -2.22 -5.52 -11.46
CA SER A 58 -1.53 -5.99 -12.67
C SER A 58 -0.30 -6.81 -12.36
N MET A 59 0.25 -6.65 -11.17
CA MET A 59 1.42 -7.41 -10.74
C MET A 59 1.04 -8.60 -9.87
N GLY A 60 -0.26 -8.86 -9.69
CA GLY A 60 -0.70 -9.99 -8.89
C GLY A 60 -0.53 -9.81 -7.40
N ILE A 61 -0.41 -8.55 -6.94
CA ILE A 61 -0.25 -8.28 -5.53
C ILE A 61 -1.63 -8.15 -4.91
N GLY A 62 -1.91 -8.98 -3.91
CA GLY A 62 -3.20 -8.93 -3.23
C GLY A 62 -3.29 -7.74 -2.28
N VAL A 63 -4.48 -7.16 -2.18
CA VAL A 63 -4.72 -6.07 -1.22
C VAL A 63 -5.89 -6.49 -0.36
N MET A 64 -5.67 -6.52 0.95
CA MET A 64 -6.69 -6.91 1.90
C MET A 64 -6.92 -5.76 2.86
N VAL A 65 -8.18 -5.40 3.06
CA VAL A 65 -8.54 -4.32 3.97
C VAL A 65 -9.24 -4.93 5.16
N LEU A 66 -8.63 -4.79 6.33
CA LEU A 66 -9.14 -5.36 7.57
C LEU A 66 -9.77 -4.32 8.47
N CYS A 67 -9.52 -3.03 8.21
CA CYS A 67 -10.03 -2.01 9.10
C CYS A 67 -11.55 -1.98 9.02
N GLY A 68 -12.15 -2.16 10.18
CA GLY A 68 -13.57 -2.00 10.25
C GLY A 68 -13.92 -0.54 10.43
N TYR A 69 -15.19 -0.30 10.43
CA TYR A 69 -15.69 1.00 10.76
C TYR A 69 -17.09 0.84 11.28
N GLN A 70 -17.51 1.82 11.96
CA GLN A 70 -18.82 1.78 12.57
C GLN A 70 -19.71 2.88 12.07
#